data_5b9ff26c1df986bbba2d4ac95a9763d2
#
_entry.id   5b9ff26c1df986bbba2d4ac95a9763d2
#
_cell.length_a   1.000
_cell.length_b   1.000
_cell.length_c   1.000
_cell.angle_alpha   90.00
_cell.angle_beta   90.00
_cell.angle_gamma   90.00
#
_symmetry.space_group_name_H-M   'P 1'
#
loop_
_entity.id
_entity.type
_entity.pdbx_description
1 polymer ?
#
loop_
_entity_poly.entity_id
_entity_poly.type
_entity_poly.pdbx_seq_one_letter_code
_entity_poly.pdbx_strand_id
1 'polypeptide(L)'
;MSMTLKDKITAWEPQAVWSEAGDGMWTVPAEKFHDLAARLRAAGFDFLRSLTGMDWGEEGFGAVYHLEATATGENVVLRTLTPSREKCGLPSVCDLWKAAELNEREVFDYFGIGFLNHPDMRRLFLRDDWVGYPLRKDYDPALNPLRMTNEVSKDSAPSFELTSDGSFIRKRNVLFEEDEYVINVGPQHPATHGVLRFRVSLEGEIIKKLDVHCGYIHRGIEKLCEGLTYPQTLALTDRLDYLGAAQNRHALCMCIEKGLGVEVSERVQYIRTIMDLSLIHISEPTRLQLI
;
A
#
# COMPACT_ATOMS: atom_id res chain seq x y z
N MET A 1 -4.90 32.12 -21.17
CA MET A 1 -4.34 30.76 -21.29
C MET A 1 -4.50 30.07 -19.92
N SER A 2 -5.14 28.94 -19.87
CA SER A 2 -5.19 28.15 -18.59
C SER A 2 -3.78 27.65 -18.28
N MET A 3 -3.31 27.90 -17.07
CA MET A 3 -2.03 27.35 -16.58
C MET A 3 -2.07 25.83 -16.65
N THR A 4 -1.01 25.23 -17.19
CA THR A 4 -0.86 23.76 -17.17
C THR A 4 -0.67 23.25 -15.74
N LEU A 5 -0.91 21.96 -15.48
CA LEU A 5 -0.66 21.38 -14.15
C LEU A 5 0.81 21.57 -13.73
N LYS A 6 1.74 21.45 -14.67
CA LYS A 6 3.17 21.70 -14.41
C LYS A 6 3.42 23.13 -13.91
N ASP A 7 2.84 24.12 -14.59
CA ASP A 7 2.99 25.54 -14.21
C ASP A 7 2.40 25.80 -12.81
N LYS A 8 1.25 25.17 -12.50
CA LYS A 8 0.62 25.28 -11.18
C LYS A 8 1.51 24.69 -10.08
N ILE A 9 2.03 23.47 -10.27
CA ILE A 9 2.89 22.81 -9.26
C ILE A 9 4.16 23.63 -9.03
N THR A 10 4.82 24.09 -10.10
CA THR A 10 6.00 24.95 -9.99
C THR A 10 5.71 26.27 -9.27
N ALA A 11 4.54 26.86 -9.51
CA ALA A 11 4.12 28.06 -8.81
C ALA A 11 3.77 27.83 -7.33
N TRP A 12 3.20 26.68 -7.01
CA TRP A 12 2.82 26.32 -5.65
C TRP A 12 4.02 25.90 -4.81
N GLU A 13 4.97 25.17 -5.40
CA GLU A 13 6.18 24.69 -4.75
C GLU A 13 7.40 24.82 -5.70
N PRO A 14 8.11 25.96 -5.63
CA PRO A 14 9.28 26.21 -6.48
C PRO A 14 10.46 25.26 -6.23
N GLN A 15 10.49 24.55 -5.09
CA GLN A 15 11.52 23.57 -4.76
C GLN A 15 11.20 22.16 -5.29
N ALA A 16 9.99 21.96 -5.83
CA ALA A 16 9.64 20.71 -6.47
C ALA A 16 10.40 20.54 -7.79
N VAL A 17 11.07 19.39 -7.95
CA VAL A 17 11.88 19.09 -9.12
C VAL A 17 11.13 18.10 -10.01
N TRP A 18 10.92 18.51 -11.27
CA TRP A 18 10.33 17.63 -12.27
C TRP A 18 11.37 16.70 -12.89
N SER A 19 11.03 15.42 -13.00
CA SER A 19 11.79 14.43 -13.74
C SER A 19 10.92 13.81 -14.84
N GLU A 20 11.46 13.70 -16.05
CA GLU A 20 10.79 13.04 -17.18
C GLU A 20 10.91 11.51 -17.14
N ALA A 21 11.55 10.96 -16.13
CA ALA A 21 11.67 9.52 -15.96
C ALA A 21 10.28 8.86 -15.83
N GLY A 22 10.01 7.89 -16.67
CA GLY A 22 8.70 7.24 -16.75
C GLY A 22 7.60 8.16 -17.29
N ASP A 23 6.46 8.19 -16.59
CA ASP A 23 5.31 9.05 -16.94
C ASP A 23 5.46 10.51 -16.43
N GLY A 24 6.64 10.85 -15.93
CA GLY A 24 6.94 12.11 -15.27
C GLY A 24 6.61 12.10 -13.78
N MET A 25 7.54 12.58 -12.98
CA MET A 25 7.43 12.54 -11.52
C MET A 25 7.97 13.83 -10.91
N TRP A 26 7.26 14.34 -9.90
CA TRP A 26 7.72 15.45 -9.10
C TRP A 26 8.41 14.95 -7.83
N THR A 27 9.65 15.37 -7.59
CA THR A 27 10.32 15.17 -6.32
C THR A 27 10.09 16.41 -5.46
N VAL A 28 9.48 16.22 -4.30
CA VAL A 28 9.03 17.28 -3.39
C VAL A 28 9.74 17.11 -2.05
N PRO A 29 10.31 18.19 -1.48
CA PRO A 29 10.89 18.13 -0.14
C PRO A 29 9.84 17.69 0.90
N ALA A 30 10.23 16.83 1.85
CA ALA A 30 9.31 16.27 2.84
C ALA A 30 8.58 17.36 3.64
N GLU A 31 9.26 18.43 3.99
CA GLU A 31 8.72 19.56 4.77
C GLU A 31 7.60 20.31 4.04
N LYS A 32 7.59 20.27 2.70
CA LYS A 32 6.62 20.96 1.83
C LYS A 32 5.57 20.04 1.24
N PHE A 33 5.74 18.75 1.47
CA PHE A 33 4.91 17.74 0.81
C PHE A 33 3.43 17.86 1.16
N HIS A 34 3.09 17.99 2.46
CA HIS A 34 1.70 18.09 2.89
C HIS A 34 0.99 19.33 2.33
N ASP A 35 1.67 20.48 2.31
CA ASP A 35 1.10 21.72 1.79
C ASP A 35 0.79 21.62 0.30
N LEU A 36 1.71 21.01 -0.49
CA LEU A 36 1.47 20.77 -1.90
C LEU A 36 0.34 19.76 -2.12
N ALA A 37 0.31 18.68 -1.35
CA ALA A 37 -0.73 17.68 -1.39
C ALA A 37 -2.11 18.28 -1.10
N ALA A 38 -2.23 19.16 -0.09
CA ALA A 38 -3.45 19.87 0.23
C ALA A 38 -3.92 20.77 -0.92
N ARG A 39 -3.01 21.48 -1.60
CA ARG A 39 -3.34 22.29 -2.77
C ARG A 39 -3.82 21.43 -3.95
N LEU A 40 -3.18 20.28 -4.19
CA LEU A 40 -3.63 19.33 -5.21
C LEU A 40 -5.02 18.79 -4.88
N ARG A 41 -5.28 18.43 -3.61
CA ARG A 41 -6.60 18.00 -3.17
C ARG A 41 -7.66 19.06 -3.43
N ALA A 42 -7.37 20.33 -3.12
CA ALA A 42 -8.26 21.47 -3.40
C ALA A 42 -8.42 21.74 -4.89
N ALA A 43 -7.44 21.39 -5.73
CA ALA A 43 -7.50 21.51 -7.17
C ALA A 43 -8.26 20.37 -7.88
N GLY A 44 -8.79 19.40 -7.13
CA GLY A 44 -9.63 18.32 -7.66
C GLY A 44 -8.97 16.96 -7.77
N PHE A 45 -7.73 16.78 -7.27
CA PHE A 45 -7.11 15.46 -7.15
C PHE A 45 -7.70 14.71 -5.95
N ASP A 46 -8.87 14.15 -6.15
CA ASP A 46 -9.71 13.57 -5.12
C ASP A 46 -9.40 12.10 -4.83
N PHE A 47 -8.64 11.43 -5.69
CA PHE A 47 -8.34 10.02 -5.58
C PHE A 47 -6.85 9.73 -5.42
N LEU A 48 -6.46 9.09 -4.31
CA LEU A 48 -5.15 8.51 -4.11
C LEU A 48 -5.16 7.08 -4.68
N ARG A 49 -4.61 6.92 -5.89
CA ARG A 49 -4.58 5.61 -6.59
C ARG A 49 -3.65 4.62 -5.93
N SER A 50 -2.48 5.08 -5.55
CA SER A 50 -1.51 4.27 -4.79
C SER A 50 -0.54 5.15 -4.01
N LEU A 51 -0.05 4.59 -2.91
CA LEU A 51 1.05 5.10 -2.13
C LEU A 51 1.98 3.92 -1.88
N THR A 52 3.24 4.04 -2.27
CA THR A 52 4.22 2.97 -2.22
C THR A 52 5.53 3.46 -1.66
N GLY A 53 6.14 2.69 -0.75
CA GLY A 53 7.50 2.91 -0.31
C GLY A 53 8.50 2.44 -1.36
N MET A 54 9.63 3.12 -1.48
CA MET A 54 10.73 2.70 -2.34
C MET A 54 12.08 2.99 -1.69
N ASP A 55 13.01 2.08 -1.88
CA ASP A 55 14.41 2.24 -1.51
C ASP A 55 15.27 2.36 -2.79
N TRP A 56 15.81 3.56 -3.03
CA TRP A 56 16.67 3.86 -4.19
C TRP A 56 18.17 3.65 -3.88
N GLY A 57 18.50 2.97 -2.78
CA GLY A 57 19.88 2.72 -2.39
C GLY A 57 20.58 3.99 -1.89
N GLU A 58 21.61 4.44 -2.61
CA GLU A 58 22.41 5.62 -2.24
C GLU A 58 21.61 6.93 -2.32
N GLU A 59 20.61 7.02 -3.19
CA GLU A 59 19.74 8.19 -3.28
C GLU A 59 18.80 8.35 -2.08
N GLY A 60 18.72 7.31 -1.22
CA GLY A 60 17.84 7.29 -0.07
C GLY A 60 16.60 6.44 -0.28
N PHE A 61 15.61 6.60 0.59
CA PHE A 61 14.31 5.94 0.46
C PHE A 61 13.19 6.91 0.86
N GLY A 62 11.98 6.58 0.45
CA GLY A 62 10.85 7.48 0.64
C GLY A 62 9.56 6.87 0.09
N ALA A 63 8.62 7.71 -0.25
CA ALA A 63 7.31 7.30 -0.74
C ALA A 63 6.96 7.97 -2.08
N VAL A 64 6.24 7.22 -2.90
CA VAL A 64 5.69 7.65 -4.19
C VAL A 64 4.18 7.63 -4.11
N TYR A 65 3.56 8.71 -4.52
CA TYR A 65 2.12 8.92 -4.49
C TYR A 65 1.60 9.09 -5.91
N HIS A 66 0.59 8.34 -6.28
CA HIS A 66 -0.14 8.50 -7.53
C HIS A 66 -1.51 9.08 -7.21
N LEU A 67 -1.74 10.31 -7.66
CA LEU A 67 -2.99 11.03 -7.46
C LEU A 67 -3.72 11.18 -8.78
N GLU A 68 -5.03 11.11 -8.74
CA GLU A 68 -5.92 11.30 -9.89
C GLU A 68 -7.03 12.28 -9.55
N ALA A 69 -7.33 13.15 -10.50
CA ALA A 69 -8.52 13.96 -10.51
C ALA A 69 -9.62 13.19 -11.26
N THR A 70 -10.53 12.54 -10.53
CA THR A 70 -11.55 11.65 -11.14
C THR A 70 -12.47 12.35 -12.14
N ALA A 71 -12.69 13.65 -11.97
CA ALA A 71 -13.52 14.44 -12.86
C ALA A 71 -12.88 14.73 -14.24
N THR A 72 -11.56 14.81 -14.30
CA THR A 72 -10.81 15.17 -15.53
C THR A 72 -9.98 14.02 -16.09
N GLY A 73 -9.68 12.99 -15.27
CA GLY A 73 -8.76 11.92 -15.61
C GLY A 73 -7.29 12.36 -15.56
N GLU A 74 -6.98 13.57 -15.08
CA GLU A 74 -5.60 14.01 -14.92
C GLU A 74 -4.91 13.24 -13.80
N ASN A 75 -3.66 12.87 -14.04
CA ASN A 75 -2.82 12.14 -13.09
C ASN A 75 -1.58 12.94 -12.72
N VAL A 76 -1.13 12.81 -11.49
CA VAL A 76 0.14 13.35 -11.02
C VAL A 76 0.86 12.33 -10.15
N VAL A 77 2.17 12.23 -10.35
CA VAL A 77 3.05 11.37 -9.55
C VAL A 77 3.97 12.26 -8.72
N LEU A 78 3.94 12.06 -7.41
CA LEU A 78 4.77 12.77 -6.46
C LEU A 78 5.70 11.78 -5.75
N ARG A 79 6.96 12.16 -5.60
CA ARG A 79 7.95 11.46 -4.79
C ARG A 79 8.42 12.36 -3.67
N THR A 80 8.54 11.81 -2.47
CA THR A 80 9.21 12.48 -1.36
C THR A 80 10.21 11.53 -0.72
N LEU A 81 11.35 12.06 -0.31
CA LEU A 81 12.43 11.29 0.30
C LEU A 81 12.48 11.59 1.80
N THR A 82 12.87 10.58 2.58
CA THR A 82 13.17 10.78 4.00
C THR A 82 14.48 11.57 4.16
N PRO A 83 14.64 12.34 5.23
CA PRO A 83 15.87 13.11 5.47
C PRO A 83 17.13 12.24 5.57
N SER A 84 17.00 11.04 6.13
CA SER A 84 18.08 10.05 6.22
C SER A 84 17.52 8.64 6.42
N ARG A 85 18.39 7.62 6.32
CA ARG A 85 18.02 6.23 6.63
C ARG A 85 17.73 5.99 8.11
N GLU A 86 18.23 6.84 9.00
CA GLU A 86 17.99 6.77 10.43
C GLU A 86 16.75 7.57 10.85
N LYS A 87 16.58 8.76 10.23
CA LYS A 87 15.43 9.65 10.47
C LYS A 87 14.39 9.48 9.34
N CYS A 88 13.57 8.46 9.50
CA CYS A 88 12.67 7.98 8.45
C CYS A 88 11.25 8.56 8.60
N GLY A 89 11.13 9.87 8.77
CA GLY A 89 9.84 10.54 8.96
C GLY A 89 9.37 11.30 7.72
N LEU A 90 8.10 11.10 7.35
CA LEU A 90 7.39 11.85 6.32
C LEU A 90 6.10 12.43 6.91
N PRO A 91 5.54 13.51 6.34
CA PRO A 91 4.22 13.98 6.76
C PRO A 91 3.14 13.00 6.29
N SER A 92 2.16 12.71 7.14
CA SER A 92 0.97 11.94 6.78
C SER A 92 0.03 12.77 5.90
N VAL A 93 -0.71 12.09 5.03
CA VAL A 93 -1.78 12.69 4.22
C VAL A 93 -3.14 12.01 4.47
N CYS A 94 -3.28 11.34 5.62
CA CYS A 94 -4.53 10.68 6.03
C CYS A 94 -5.70 11.65 6.20
N ASP A 95 -5.42 12.90 6.54
CA ASP A 95 -6.41 13.99 6.64
C ASP A 95 -6.94 14.41 5.26
N LEU A 96 -6.16 14.20 4.19
CA LEU A 96 -6.51 14.55 2.81
C LEU A 96 -7.18 13.37 2.08
N TRP A 97 -6.66 12.16 2.27
CA TRP A 97 -7.19 10.93 1.66
C TRP A 97 -7.23 9.79 2.67
N LYS A 98 -8.42 9.30 2.99
CA LYS A 98 -8.58 8.19 3.94
C LYS A 98 -7.87 6.90 3.51
N ALA A 99 -7.72 6.67 2.21
CA ALA A 99 -6.97 5.53 1.70
C ALA A 99 -5.49 5.53 2.14
N ALA A 100 -4.93 6.69 2.44
CA ALA A 100 -3.56 6.83 2.92
C ALA A 100 -3.32 6.09 4.25
N GLU A 101 -4.34 5.99 5.12
CA GLU A 101 -4.21 5.36 6.44
C GLU A 101 -3.62 3.95 6.39
N LEU A 102 -4.16 3.09 5.53
CA LEU A 102 -3.65 1.72 5.37
C LEU A 102 -2.36 1.67 4.54
N ASN A 103 -2.26 2.49 3.51
CA ASN A 103 -1.09 2.51 2.64
C ASN A 103 0.15 3.04 3.37
N GLU A 104 0.02 4.05 4.22
CA GLU A 104 1.11 4.56 5.05
C GLU A 104 1.56 3.51 6.08
N ARG A 105 0.63 2.75 6.66
CA ARG A 105 0.95 1.61 7.52
C ARG A 105 1.69 0.50 6.78
N GLU A 106 1.34 0.22 5.54
CA GLU A 106 2.05 -0.73 4.68
C GLU A 106 3.48 -0.27 4.41
N VAL A 107 3.67 1.00 4.05
CA VAL A 107 5.00 1.59 3.86
C VAL A 107 5.83 1.55 5.15
N PHE A 108 5.22 1.84 6.29
CA PHE A 108 5.88 1.68 7.59
C PHE A 108 6.28 0.22 7.82
N ASP A 109 5.39 -0.71 7.56
CA ASP A 109 5.61 -2.14 7.85
C ASP A 109 6.78 -2.71 7.06
N TYR A 110 6.94 -2.32 5.79
CA TYR A 110 7.98 -2.86 4.91
C TYR A 110 9.26 -2.05 4.84
N PHE A 111 9.21 -0.74 5.04
CA PHE A 111 10.36 0.16 4.92
C PHE A 111 10.75 0.85 6.22
N GLY A 112 9.88 0.86 7.23
CA GLY A 112 10.10 1.61 8.46
C GLY A 112 10.06 3.12 8.28
N ILE A 113 9.33 3.60 7.29
CA ILE A 113 9.05 5.01 7.10
C ILE A 113 7.86 5.37 7.97
N GLY A 114 8.07 6.20 8.98
CA GLY A 114 6.99 6.68 9.82
C GLY A 114 6.32 7.91 9.24
N PHE A 115 5.06 8.11 9.60
CA PHE A 115 4.28 9.25 9.12
C PHE A 115 3.84 10.13 10.29
N LEU A 116 4.25 11.40 10.26
CA LEU A 116 3.89 12.40 11.27
C LEU A 116 2.38 12.64 11.22
N ASN A 117 1.75 12.66 12.39
CA ASN A 117 0.32 12.84 12.57
C ASN A 117 -0.56 11.72 11.99
N HIS A 118 0.01 10.54 11.74
CA HIS A 118 -0.81 9.38 11.39
C HIS A 118 -1.68 8.94 12.57
N PRO A 119 -2.97 8.67 12.37
CA PRO A 119 -3.89 8.37 13.49
C PRO A 119 -3.60 7.04 14.20
N ASP A 120 -3.09 6.03 13.48
CA ASP A 120 -2.87 4.69 14.02
C ASP A 120 -1.69 3.99 13.32
N MET A 121 -0.46 4.32 13.72
CA MET A 121 0.76 3.75 13.14
C MET A 121 1.08 2.41 13.79
N ARG A 122 0.52 1.34 13.25
CA ARG A 122 0.78 -0.07 13.63
C ARG A 122 1.23 -0.87 12.41
N ARG A 123 1.93 -1.99 12.65
CA ARG A 123 2.18 -2.95 11.56
C ARG A 123 0.85 -3.42 10.97
N LEU A 124 0.84 -3.73 9.68
CA LEU A 124 -0.36 -4.14 8.95
C LEU A 124 -0.35 -5.62 8.60
N PHE A 125 0.72 -6.09 7.97
CA PHE A 125 0.84 -7.46 7.45
C PHE A 125 1.82 -8.32 8.22
N LEU A 126 2.91 -7.71 8.70
CA LEU A 126 3.93 -8.44 9.44
C LEU A 126 3.53 -8.58 10.91
N ARG A 127 4.11 -9.60 11.55
CA ARG A 127 3.90 -9.83 12.98
C ARG A 127 4.51 -8.72 13.83
N ASP A 128 3.95 -8.49 15.00
CA ASP A 128 4.42 -7.45 15.93
C ASP A 128 5.85 -7.68 16.45
N ASP A 129 6.31 -8.95 16.44
CA ASP A 129 7.66 -9.35 16.84
C ASP A 129 8.66 -9.41 15.68
N TRP A 130 8.25 -9.02 14.46
CA TRP A 130 9.12 -8.99 13.30
C TRP A 130 10.25 -7.98 13.47
N VAL A 131 11.49 -8.41 13.21
CA VAL A 131 12.69 -7.58 13.35
C VAL A 131 13.07 -7.01 11.98
N GLY A 132 13.21 -5.69 11.91
CA GLY A 132 13.60 -4.98 10.69
C GLY A 132 12.46 -4.77 9.70
N TYR A 133 12.82 -4.42 8.47
CA TYR A 133 11.91 -3.98 7.40
C TYR A 133 12.29 -4.67 6.08
N PRO A 134 11.50 -5.63 5.60
CA PRO A 134 11.94 -6.61 4.61
C PRO A 134 12.19 -6.04 3.21
N LEU A 135 11.60 -4.92 2.83
CA LEU A 135 11.80 -4.32 1.50
C LEU A 135 12.94 -3.30 1.45
N ARG A 136 13.60 -3.02 2.58
CA ARG A 136 14.85 -2.28 2.55
C ARG A 136 15.94 -3.11 1.88
N LYS A 137 16.82 -2.45 1.13
CA LYS A 137 17.96 -3.10 0.47
C LYS A 137 19.04 -3.59 1.44
N ASP A 138 19.09 -3.01 2.64
CA ASP A 138 20.01 -3.39 3.73
C ASP A 138 19.42 -4.44 4.69
N TYR A 139 18.23 -5.00 4.37
CA TYR A 139 17.57 -5.99 5.23
C TYR A 139 18.26 -7.36 5.16
N ASP A 140 18.53 -7.92 6.35
CA ASP A 140 19.04 -9.29 6.51
C ASP A 140 17.91 -10.27 6.89
N PRO A 141 17.53 -11.22 6.02
CA PRO A 141 16.52 -12.23 6.32
C PRO A 141 16.84 -13.14 7.51
N ALA A 142 18.12 -13.29 7.88
CA ALA A 142 18.54 -14.10 9.02
C ALA A 142 18.07 -13.57 10.37
N LEU A 143 17.66 -12.28 10.43
CA LEU A 143 17.10 -11.67 11.65
C LEU A 143 15.77 -12.31 12.06
N ASN A 144 15.05 -12.89 11.11
CA ASN A 144 13.74 -13.50 11.33
C ASN A 144 13.75 -14.97 10.93
N PRO A 145 14.39 -15.86 11.71
CA PRO A 145 14.33 -17.28 11.43
C PRO A 145 12.88 -17.76 11.50
N LEU A 146 12.52 -18.71 10.62
CA LEU A 146 11.20 -19.33 10.59
C LEU A 146 10.83 -19.83 11.98
N ARG A 147 10.00 -19.10 12.69
CA ARG A 147 9.43 -19.50 13.97
C ARG A 147 8.01 -19.95 13.71
N MET A 148 7.74 -21.22 13.89
CA MET A 148 6.39 -21.74 13.97
C MET A 148 5.83 -21.46 15.37
N THR A 149 5.55 -20.19 15.68
CA THR A 149 4.87 -19.85 16.93
C THR A 149 3.40 -19.64 16.65
N ASN A 150 2.56 -20.41 17.33
CA ASN A 150 1.11 -20.24 17.31
C ASN A 150 0.65 -19.10 18.26
N GLU A 151 1.51 -18.12 18.54
CA GLU A 151 1.11 -17.02 19.39
C GLU A 151 0.10 -16.15 18.66
N VAL A 152 -1.13 -16.25 19.11
CA VAL A 152 -2.20 -15.33 18.75
C VAL A 152 -1.80 -13.93 19.25
N SER A 153 -1.85 -12.95 18.37
CA SER A 153 -1.65 -11.54 18.74
C SER A 153 -2.49 -11.22 19.97
N LYS A 154 -1.84 -10.71 21.02
CA LYS A 154 -2.53 -10.27 22.24
C LYS A 154 -3.43 -9.08 21.91
N ASP A 155 -4.39 -8.79 22.77
CA ASP A 155 -5.40 -7.74 22.57
C ASP A 155 -4.84 -6.30 22.50
N SER A 156 -3.55 -6.13 22.67
CA SER A 156 -2.83 -4.88 22.53
C SER A 156 -1.77 -4.96 21.46
N ALA A 157 -2.02 -4.40 20.29
CA ALA A 157 -1.00 -4.22 19.26
C ALA A 157 -0.13 -2.99 19.59
N PRO A 158 1.21 -3.07 19.48
CA PRO A 158 2.04 -1.90 19.67
C PRO A 158 1.79 -0.88 18.55
N SER A 159 1.50 0.35 18.92
CA SER A 159 1.52 1.50 18.01
C SER A 159 2.85 2.24 18.12
N PHE A 160 3.19 2.97 17.07
CA PHE A 160 4.41 3.74 16.99
C PHE A 160 4.06 5.20 16.74
N GLU A 161 4.61 6.09 17.53
CA GLU A 161 4.51 7.52 17.30
C GLU A 161 5.85 8.04 16.82
N LEU A 162 5.82 8.73 15.67
CA LEU A 162 7.01 9.39 15.16
C LEU A 162 7.18 10.74 15.89
N THR A 163 8.32 10.93 16.49
CA THR A 163 8.69 12.20 17.14
C THR A 163 9.28 13.18 16.12
N SER A 164 9.30 14.46 16.46
CA SER A 164 9.82 15.53 15.61
C SER A 164 11.31 15.38 15.25
N ASP A 165 12.06 14.61 16.05
CA ASP A 165 13.46 14.27 15.77
C ASP A 165 13.64 13.06 14.85
N GLY A 166 12.53 12.43 14.44
CA GLY A 166 12.49 11.26 13.54
C GLY A 166 12.69 9.92 14.24
N SER A 167 12.65 9.89 15.58
CA SER A 167 12.67 8.64 16.35
C SER A 167 11.26 8.10 16.58
N PHE A 168 11.14 6.77 16.85
CA PHE A 168 9.87 6.13 17.15
C PHE A 168 9.72 5.88 18.65
N ILE A 169 8.59 6.33 19.20
CA ILE A 169 8.15 5.93 20.53
C ILE A 169 7.13 4.80 20.37
N ARG A 170 7.46 3.64 20.95
CA ARG A 170 6.52 2.51 21.01
C ARG A 170 5.50 2.75 22.12
N LYS A 171 4.22 2.79 21.76
CA LYS A 171 3.11 2.89 22.69
C LYS A 171 2.36 1.55 22.77
N ARG A 172 1.86 1.23 23.95
CA ARG A 172 0.88 0.16 24.11
C ARG A 172 -0.48 0.72 23.75
N ASN A 173 -1.08 0.21 22.70
CA ASN A 173 -2.43 0.59 22.30
C ASN A 173 -3.42 -0.46 22.83
N VAL A 174 -4.33 -0.06 23.70
CA VAL A 174 -5.42 -0.91 24.15
C VAL A 174 -6.60 -0.66 23.22
N LEU A 175 -6.88 -1.62 22.36
CA LEU A 175 -7.92 -1.51 21.34
C LEU A 175 -9.32 -1.74 21.94
N PHE A 176 -9.42 -2.67 22.89
CA PHE A 176 -10.64 -3.05 23.56
C PHE A 176 -10.47 -2.92 25.08
N GLU A 177 -11.50 -2.50 25.77
CA GLU A 177 -11.54 -2.41 27.22
C GLU A 177 -11.85 -3.78 27.81
N GLU A 178 -11.54 -3.99 29.12
CA GLU A 178 -11.67 -5.30 29.76
C GLU A 178 -13.15 -5.75 29.88
N ASP A 179 -14.09 -4.82 29.90
CA ASP A 179 -15.53 -5.04 30.00
C ASP A 179 -16.24 -5.12 28.63
N GLU A 180 -15.53 -4.91 27.53
CA GLU A 180 -16.10 -5.03 26.19
C GLU A 180 -16.30 -6.50 25.77
N TYR A 181 -17.50 -6.78 25.22
CA TYR A 181 -17.76 -8.09 24.61
C TYR A 181 -17.15 -8.15 23.23
N VAL A 182 -16.01 -8.83 23.10
CA VAL A 182 -15.24 -8.95 21.85
C VAL A 182 -15.39 -10.34 21.25
N ILE A 183 -15.83 -10.41 20.02
CA ILE A 183 -15.89 -11.64 19.23
C ILE A 183 -14.84 -11.63 18.12
N ASN A 184 -14.34 -12.84 17.77
CA ASN A 184 -13.45 -13.04 16.64
C ASN A 184 -14.24 -13.64 15.48
N VAL A 185 -14.22 -13.00 14.33
CA VAL A 185 -14.74 -13.51 13.06
C VAL A 185 -13.58 -13.86 12.17
N GLY A 186 -13.42 -15.14 11.83
CA GLY A 186 -12.23 -15.63 11.13
C GLY A 186 -11.11 -16.07 12.11
N PRO A 187 -9.89 -16.41 11.61
CA PRO A 187 -9.37 -16.19 10.24
C PRO A 187 -10.02 -17.06 9.16
N GLN A 188 -10.56 -18.21 9.47
CA GLN A 188 -11.28 -19.05 8.52
C GLN A 188 -12.78 -18.91 8.76
N HIS A 189 -13.46 -18.21 7.86
CA HIS A 189 -14.89 -17.99 7.91
C HIS A 189 -15.50 -18.02 6.50
N PRO A 190 -16.63 -18.73 6.29
CA PRO A 190 -17.23 -18.89 4.96
C PRO A 190 -17.57 -17.57 4.26
N ALA A 191 -18.00 -16.55 5.02
CA ALA A 191 -18.43 -15.26 4.48
C ALA A 191 -17.28 -14.39 3.96
N THR A 192 -16.02 -14.66 4.36
CA THR A 192 -14.89 -13.83 3.95
C THR A 192 -14.20 -14.28 2.65
N HIS A 193 -14.59 -15.45 2.11
CA HIS A 193 -14.01 -16.06 0.91
C HIS A 193 -12.46 -16.09 0.90
N GLY A 194 -11.85 -16.08 2.07
CA GLY A 194 -10.40 -16.05 2.24
C GLY A 194 -10.04 -16.10 3.73
N VAL A 195 -8.78 -15.80 4.04
CA VAL A 195 -8.28 -15.83 5.40
C VAL A 195 -8.12 -14.41 5.92
N LEU A 196 -9.15 -13.93 6.60
CA LEU A 196 -9.22 -12.59 7.18
C LEU A 196 -9.83 -12.69 8.58
N ARG A 197 -9.25 -12.02 9.56
CA ARG A 197 -9.73 -11.98 10.93
C ARG A 197 -10.23 -10.58 11.27
N PHE A 198 -11.43 -10.53 11.81
CA PHE A 198 -11.97 -9.35 12.45
C PHE A 198 -12.11 -9.59 13.96
N ARG A 199 -11.67 -8.64 14.77
CA ARG A 199 -12.08 -8.53 16.17
C ARG A 199 -13.12 -7.44 16.27
N VAL A 200 -14.27 -7.79 16.80
CA VAL A 200 -15.45 -6.91 16.81
C VAL A 200 -15.94 -6.76 18.24
N SER A 201 -15.97 -5.54 18.75
CA SER A 201 -16.65 -5.21 20.00
C SER A 201 -18.11 -4.93 19.72
N LEU A 202 -18.98 -5.61 20.44
CA LEU A 202 -20.45 -5.55 20.26
C LEU A 202 -21.16 -5.01 21.50
N GLU A 203 -22.21 -4.23 21.25
CA GLU A 203 -23.24 -3.91 22.21
C GLU A 203 -24.59 -4.41 21.67
N GLY A 204 -25.00 -5.61 22.14
CA GLY A 204 -26.09 -6.33 21.48
C GLY A 204 -25.72 -6.71 20.05
N GLU A 205 -26.47 -6.21 19.06
CA GLU A 205 -26.19 -6.41 17.63
C GLU A 205 -25.44 -5.25 16.97
N ILE A 206 -25.10 -4.21 17.75
CA ILE A 206 -24.43 -3.01 17.24
C ILE A 206 -22.92 -3.16 17.36
N ILE A 207 -22.20 -2.96 16.25
CA ILE A 207 -20.75 -2.93 16.23
C ILE A 207 -20.27 -1.59 16.79
N LYS A 208 -19.54 -1.63 17.91
CA LYS A 208 -18.90 -0.45 18.51
C LYS A 208 -17.51 -0.19 17.97
N LYS A 209 -16.69 -1.23 17.92
CA LYS A 209 -15.30 -1.15 17.46
C LYS A 209 -14.99 -2.34 16.53
N LEU A 210 -14.20 -2.07 15.53
CA LEU A 210 -13.73 -3.10 14.58
C LEU A 210 -12.22 -3.00 14.45
N ASP A 211 -11.54 -4.11 14.63
CA ASP A 211 -10.11 -4.25 14.37
C ASP A 211 -9.88 -5.33 13.32
N VAL A 212 -9.23 -4.94 12.22
CA VAL A 212 -9.00 -5.79 11.05
C VAL A 212 -7.58 -6.33 11.07
N HIS A 213 -7.45 -7.65 11.06
CA HIS A 213 -6.16 -8.33 11.01
C HIS A 213 -5.95 -8.92 9.62
N CYS A 214 -5.09 -8.27 8.84
CA CYS A 214 -4.58 -8.73 7.57
C CYS A 214 -3.31 -9.57 7.77
N GLY A 215 -2.79 -10.16 6.69
CA GLY A 215 -1.47 -10.80 6.70
C GLY A 215 -1.46 -12.32 6.78
N TYR A 216 -2.57 -13.00 7.06
CA TYR A 216 -2.62 -14.46 7.14
C TYR A 216 -2.22 -15.17 5.85
N ILE A 217 -2.47 -14.54 4.70
CA ILE A 217 -2.08 -15.03 3.38
C ILE A 217 -0.92 -14.21 2.77
N HIS A 218 -0.28 -13.35 3.58
CA HIS A 218 0.89 -12.62 3.14
C HIS A 218 2.06 -13.57 2.87
N ARG A 219 2.64 -13.49 1.69
CA ARG A 219 3.66 -14.41 1.18
C ARG A 219 4.97 -13.73 0.82
N GLY A 220 5.11 -12.43 1.08
CA GLY A 220 6.28 -11.64 0.71
C GLY A 220 6.53 -11.61 -0.79
N ILE A 221 5.48 -11.47 -1.59
CA ILE A 221 5.54 -11.55 -3.05
C ILE A 221 6.47 -10.48 -3.63
N GLU A 222 6.45 -9.28 -3.10
CA GLU A 222 7.32 -8.17 -3.51
C GLU A 222 8.79 -8.55 -3.30
N LYS A 223 9.12 -9.13 -2.15
CA LYS A 223 10.49 -9.60 -1.86
C LYS A 223 10.92 -10.75 -2.75
N LEU A 224 10.01 -11.66 -3.07
CA LEU A 224 10.27 -12.75 -4.02
C LEU A 224 10.52 -12.21 -5.44
N CYS A 225 9.79 -11.18 -5.86
CA CYS A 225 9.95 -10.55 -7.17
C CYS A 225 11.33 -9.93 -7.36
N GLU A 226 11.99 -9.43 -6.30
CA GLU A 226 13.34 -8.86 -6.39
C GLU A 226 14.38 -9.85 -6.92
N GLY A 227 14.19 -11.14 -6.67
CA GLY A 227 15.08 -12.23 -7.13
C GLY A 227 14.72 -12.84 -8.47
N LEU A 228 13.67 -12.37 -9.14
CA LEU A 228 13.12 -12.97 -10.35
C LEU A 228 13.25 -12.04 -11.56
N THR A 229 13.25 -12.62 -12.76
CA THR A 229 13.10 -11.85 -14.00
C THR A 229 11.63 -11.47 -14.21
N TYR A 230 11.35 -10.41 -14.97
CA TYR A 230 9.97 -9.97 -15.25
C TYR A 230 9.04 -11.09 -15.75
N PRO A 231 9.42 -11.96 -16.71
CA PRO A 231 8.57 -13.08 -17.11
C PRO A 231 8.29 -14.09 -15.98
N GLN A 232 9.24 -14.28 -15.05
CA GLN A 232 9.05 -15.20 -13.91
C GLN A 232 8.06 -14.64 -12.86
N THR A 233 8.00 -13.32 -12.71
CA THR A 233 7.06 -12.68 -11.77
C THR A 233 5.60 -12.88 -12.16
N LEU A 234 5.31 -13.12 -13.45
CA LEU A 234 3.95 -13.40 -13.93
C LEU A 234 3.30 -14.58 -13.21
N ALA A 235 4.08 -15.59 -12.84
CA ALA A 235 3.57 -16.76 -12.11
C ALA A 235 3.14 -16.43 -10.68
N LEU A 236 3.65 -15.34 -10.09
CA LEU A 236 3.28 -14.91 -8.73
C LEU A 236 1.98 -14.10 -8.73
N THR A 237 1.75 -13.29 -9.77
CA THR A 237 0.59 -12.39 -9.83
C THR A 237 -0.74 -13.10 -9.92
N ASP A 238 -0.80 -14.30 -10.49
CA ASP A 238 -2.02 -15.13 -10.52
C ASP A 238 -2.57 -15.43 -9.14
N ARG A 239 -1.71 -15.40 -8.12
CA ARG A 239 -2.02 -15.80 -6.76
C ARG A 239 -2.28 -14.65 -5.81
N LEU A 240 -2.25 -13.41 -6.31
CA LEU A 240 -2.62 -12.21 -5.54
C LEU A 240 -4.13 -12.19 -5.27
N ASP A 241 -4.89 -12.39 -6.33
CA ASP A 241 -6.33 -12.60 -6.29
C ASP A 241 -6.69 -13.71 -7.27
N TYR A 242 -6.98 -14.89 -6.77
CA TYR A 242 -7.28 -16.04 -7.62
C TYR A 242 -8.61 -15.94 -8.37
N LEU A 243 -9.47 -14.97 -8.01
CA LEU A 243 -10.69 -14.65 -8.77
C LEU A 243 -10.37 -13.90 -10.05
N GLY A 244 -9.43 -12.95 -9.96
CA GLY A 244 -8.97 -12.11 -11.04
C GLY A 244 -7.61 -12.53 -11.60
N ALA A 245 -7.25 -13.83 -11.58
CA ALA A 245 -5.90 -14.28 -11.91
C ALA A 245 -5.40 -13.81 -13.28
N ALA A 246 -6.25 -13.88 -14.33
CA ALA A 246 -5.88 -13.42 -15.67
C ALA A 246 -5.73 -11.90 -15.72
N GLN A 247 -6.62 -11.15 -15.08
CA GLN A 247 -6.55 -9.70 -15.04
C GLN A 247 -5.28 -9.21 -14.34
N ASN A 248 -4.91 -9.84 -13.20
CA ASN A 248 -3.66 -9.52 -12.50
C ASN A 248 -2.43 -9.73 -13.39
N ARG A 249 -2.38 -10.88 -14.08
CA ARG A 249 -1.30 -11.18 -15.03
C ARG A 249 -1.30 -10.21 -16.21
N HIS A 250 -2.48 -9.90 -16.77
CA HIS A 250 -2.61 -8.98 -17.88
C HIS A 250 -2.13 -7.57 -17.49
N ALA A 251 -2.53 -7.07 -16.32
CA ALA A 251 -2.07 -5.78 -15.80
C ALA A 251 -0.54 -5.71 -15.69
N LEU A 252 0.11 -6.77 -15.16
CA LEU A 252 1.57 -6.82 -15.08
C LEU A 252 2.22 -6.89 -16.47
N CYS A 253 1.66 -7.66 -17.41
CA CYS A 253 2.15 -7.68 -18.79
C CYS A 253 2.10 -6.29 -19.43
N MET A 254 1.00 -5.56 -19.26
CA MET A 254 0.88 -4.18 -19.78
C MET A 254 1.92 -3.24 -19.17
N CYS A 255 2.19 -3.36 -17.85
CA CYS A 255 3.25 -2.58 -17.18
C CYS A 255 4.63 -2.89 -17.75
N ILE A 256 4.96 -4.17 -17.95
CA ILE A 256 6.26 -4.59 -18.49
C ILE A 256 6.41 -4.11 -19.95
N GLU A 257 5.40 -4.28 -20.77
CA GLU A 257 5.38 -3.84 -22.17
C GLU A 257 5.56 -2.34 -22.29
N LYS A 258 4.85 -1.56 -21.47
CA LYS A 258 5.00 -0.11 -21.40
C LYS A 258 6.42 0.29 -20.97
N GLY A 259 6.96 -0.36 -19.95
CA GLY A 259 8.31 -0.09 -19.45
C GLY A 259 9.42 -0.44 -20.46
N LEU A 260 9.20 -1.44 -21.30
CA LEU A 260 10.15 -1.86 -22.35
C LEU A 260 9.89 -1.19 -23.71
N GLY A 261 8.82 -0.41 -23.85
CA GLY A 261 8.44 0.19 -25.12
C GLY A 261 7.98 -0.82 -26.17
N VAL A 262 7.43 -1.96 -25.75
CA VAL A 262 6.95 -3.01 -26.66
C VAL A 262 5.55 -2.69 -27.13
N GLU A 263 5.38 -2.57 -28.44
CA GLU A 263 4.05 -2.43 -29.06
C GLU A 263 3.39 -3.80 -29.27
N VAL A 264 2.18 -3.91 -28.77
CA VAL A 264 1.38 -5.14 -28.87
C VAL A 264 0.32 -4.95 -29.94
N SER A 265 0.21 -5.92 -30.88
CA SER A 265 -0.75 -5.85 -31.96
C SER A 265 -2.21 -5.85 -31.44
N GLU A 266 -3.09 -5.16 -32.14
CA GLU A 266 -4.52 -5.06 -31.83
C GLU A 266 -5.19 -6.45 -31.64
N ARG A 267 -4.81 -7.43 -32.48
CA ARG A 267 -5.29 -8.80 -32.35
C ARG A 267 -4.98 -9.41 -30.98
N VAL A 268 -3.77 -9.19 -30.46
CA VAL A 268 -3.37 -9.70 -29.12
C VAL A 268 -4.15 -9.00 -28.03
N GLN A 269 -4.41 -7.70 -28.15
CA GLN A 269 -5.24 -6.95 -27.20
C GLN A 269 -6.66 -7.50 -27.13
N TYR A 270 -7.30 -7.77 -28.27
CA TYR A 270 -8.62 -8.42 -28.31
C TYR A 270 -8.61 -9.81 -27.68
N ILE A 271 -7.61 -10.66 -27.98
CA ILE A 271 -7.50 -11.99 -27.37
C ILE A 271 -7.39 -11.90 -25.85
N ARG A 272 -6.56 -10.99 -25.32
CA ARG A 272 -6.42 -10.77 -23.87
C ARG A 272 -7.73 -10.33 -23.23
N THR A 273 -8.44 -9.38 -23.85
CA THR A 273 -9.75 -8.92 -23.37
C THR A 273 -10.78 -10.06 -23.35
N ILE A 274 -10.80 -10.90 -24.37
CA ILE A 274 -11.68 -12.08 -24.41
C ILE A 274 -11.35 -13.04 -23.27
N MET A 275 -10.05 -13.27 -23.00
CA MET A 275 -9.62 -14.13 -21.89
C MET A 275 -10.02 -13.56 -20.53
N ASP A 276 -9.84 -12.26 -20.31
CA ASP A 276 -10.24 -11.59 -19.07
C ASP A 276 -11.76 -11.67 -18.83
N LEU A 277 -12.54 -11.43 -19.87
CA LEU A 277 -14.00 -11.53 -19.79
C LEU A 277 -14.49 -12.98 -19.61
N SER A 278 -13.78 -13.96 -20.17
CA SER A 278 -14.13 -15.37 -20.02
C SER A 278 -14.01 -15.85 -18.57
N LEU A 279 -13.10 -15.26 -17.79
CA LEU A 279 -12.94 -15.58 -16.37
C LEU A 279 -14.18 -15.28 -15.53
N ILE A 280 -14.95 -14.25 -15.88
CA ILE A 280 -16.23 -13.93 -15.24
C ILE A 280 -17.17 -15.13 -15.35
N HIS A 281 -17.22 -15.79 -16.53
CA HIS A 281 -18.08 -16.93 -16.76
C HIS A 281 -17.53 -18.25 -16.20
N ILE A 282 -16.23 -18.37 -16.01
CA ILE A 282 -15.57 -19.59 -15.51
C ILE A 282 -15.57 -19.63 -13.99
N SER A 283 -15.29 -18.50 -13.32
CA SER A 283 -15.10 -18.47 -11.86
C SER A 283 -16.35 -18.09 -11.07
N GLU A 284 -17.17 -17.16 -11.53
CA GLU A 284 -18.35 -16.69 -10.80
C GLU A 284 -19.48 -17.71 -10.68
N PRO A 285 -19.90 -18.44 -11.74
CA PRO A 285 -21.03 -19.37 -11.65
C PRO A 285 -20.82 -20.48 -10.63
N THR A 286 -19.58 -20.90 -10.44
CA THR A 286 -19.23 -21.96 -9.51
C THR A 286 -19.35 -21.52 -8.05
N ARG A 287 -19.18 -20.22 -7.77
CA ARG A 287 -19.24 -19.67 -6.40
C ARG A 287 -20.65 -19.31 -5.97
N LEU A 288 -21.46 -18.76 -6.85
CA LEU A 288 -22.86 -18.43 -6.56
C LEU A 288 -23.72 -19.69 -6.33
N GLN A 289 -23.29 -20.88 -6.81
CA GLN A 289 -23.96 -22.14 -6.54
C GLN A 289 -23.60 -22.78 -5.20
N LEU A 290 -22.58 -22.25 -4.48
CA LEU A 290 -22.12 -22.77 -3.19
C LEU A 290 -22.63 -21.95 -2.00
N ILE A 291 -23.43 -20.91 -2.23
CA ILE A 291 -24.14 -20.11 -1.24
C ILE A 291 -25.62 -20.47 -1.32
#